data_539adcf692347bb020c9f2246a574c70
#
_entry.id   539adcf692347bb020c9f2246a574c70
#
_cell.length_a   1.000
_cell.length_b   1.000
_cell.length_c   1.000
_cell.angle_alpha   90.00
_cell.angle_beta   90.00
_cell.angle_gamma   90.00
#
_symmetry.space_group_name_H-M   'P 1'
#
loop_
_entity.id
_entity.type
_entity.pdbx_description
1 polymer ?
#
loop_
_entity_poly.entity_id
_entity_poly.type
_entity_poly.pdbx_seq_one_letter_code
_entity_poly.pdbx_strand_id
1 'polypeptide(L)' 'MNYVSLYDYLGHAAGKELGKQVAEVAASMGIKIQTRQVSNRSYSGDVCLYPETFLSLYFKK' A
#
# COMPACT_ATOMS: atom_id res chain seq x y z
N MET A 1 2.44 14.26 -6.23
CA MET A 1 1.70 13.27 -5.46
C MET A 1 2.65 12.16 -5.02
N ASN A 2 2.63 11.81 -3.76
CA ASN A 2 3.54 10.81 -3.21
C ASN A 2 2.89 9.44 -3.19
N TYR A 3 3.65 8.46 -3.63
CA TYR A 3 3.23 7.06 -3.55
C TYR A 3 4.05 6.38 -2.47
N VAL A 4 3.38 5.71 -1.55
CA VAL A 4 4.03 5.03 -0.43
C VAL A 4 3.42 3.64 -0.29
N SER A 5 4.21 2.73 0.25
CA SER A 5 3.72 1.40 0.57
C SER A 5 2.97 1.44 1.89
N LEU A 6 2.18 0.40 2.14
CA LEU A 6 1.51 0.29 3.44
C LEU A 6 2.51 0.21 4.58
N TYR A 7 3.62 -0.50 4.34
CA TYR A 7 4.67 -0.59 5.35
C TYR A 7 5.21 0.80 5.71
N ASP A 8 5.50 1.61 4.69
CA ASP A 8 6.03 2.96 4.91
C ASP A 8 5.02 3.85 5.63
N TYR A 9 3.76 3.73 5.25
CA TYR A 9 2.73 4.57 5.83
C TYR A 9 2.44 4.20 7.28
N LEU A 10 2.33 2.91 7.55
CA LEU A 10 1.98 2.42 8.89
C LEU A 10 3.18 2.31 9.82
N GLY A 11 4.37 2.17 9.27
CA GLY A 11 5.58 1.95 10.05
C GLY A 11 5.77 0.51 10.46
N HIS A 12 4.93 -0.40 9.96
CA HIS A 12 5.06 -1.82 10.25
C HIS A 12 4.35 -2.62 9.14
N ALA A 13 4.58 -3.92 9.12
CA ALA A 13 3.97 -4.78 8.12
C ALA A 13 2.46 -4.83 8.32
N ALA A 14 1.72 -4.65 7.23
CA ALA A 14 0.26 -4.61 7.28
C ALA A 14 -0.38 -5.99 7.29
N GLY A 15 0.31 -6.99 6.78
CA GLY A 15 -0.26 -8.33 6.65
C GLY A 15 -1.02 -8.50 5.34
N LYS A 16 -1.31 -9.74 5.00
CA LYS A 16 -1.95 -10.07 3.72
C LYS A 16 -3.38 -9.57 3.63
N GLU A 17 -4.14 -9.71 4.69
CA GLU A 17 -5.55 -9.36 4.66
C GLU A 17 -5.75 -7.87 4.49
N LEU A 18 -5.02 -7.07 5.25
CA LEU A 18 -5.15 -5.63 5.13
C LEU A 18 -4.68 -5.15 3.76
N GLY A 19 -3.57 -5.70 3.27
CA GLY A 19 -3.08 -5.35 1.96
C GLY A 19 -4.10 -5.65 0.87
N LYS A 20 -4.76 -6.80 0.97
CA LYS A 20 -5.79 -7.18 0.01
C LYS A 20 -6.99 -6.24 0.08
N GLN A 21 -7.43 -5.89 1.29
CA GLN A 21 -8.56 -4.99 1.46
C GLN A 21 -8.26 -3.61 0.88
N VAL A 22 -7.09 -3.09 1.16
CA VAL A 22 -6.72 -1.78 0.65
C VAL A 22 -6.67 -1.79 -0.87
N ALA A 23 -6.11 -2.86 -1.45
CA ALA A 23 -6.03 -2.98 -2.90
C ALA A 23 -7.42 -3.04 -3.52
N GLU A 24 -8.35 -3.77 -2.91
CA GLU A 24 -9.72 -3.88 -3.41
C GLU A 24 -10.43 -2.52 -3.36
N VAL A 25 -10.27 -1.80 -2.28
CA VAL A 25 -10.88 -0.47 -2.15
C VAL A 25 -10.27 0.49 -3.17
N ALA A 26 -8.96 0.46 -3.34
CA ALA A 26 -8.31 1.30 -4.33
C ALA A 26 -8.83 1.01 -5.74
N ALA A 27 -8.95 -0.26 -6.08
CA ALA A 27 -9.48 -0.64 -7.40
C ALA A 27 -10.92 -0.17 -7.56
N SER A 28 -11.72 -0.30 -6.52
CA SER A 28 -13.11 0.13 -6.54
C SER A 28 -13.25 1.65 -6.74
N MET A 29 -12.31 2.40 -6.20
CA MET A 29 -12.32 3.84 -6.31
C MET A 29 -11.61 4.36 -7.57
N GLY A 30 -11.05 3.46 -8.37
CA GLY A 30 -10.32 3.86 -9.56
C GLY A 30 -8.96 4.46 -9.26
N ILE A 31 -8.41 4.16 -8.09
CA ILE A 31 -7.09 4.65 -7.70
C ILE A 31 -6.02 3.85 -8.43
N LYS A 32 -5.05 4.55 -9.01
CA LYS A 32 -3.92 3.88 -9.63
C LYS A 32 -2.98 3.34 -8.56
N ILE A 33 -2.67 2.06 -8.68
CA ILE A 33 -1.72 1.40 -7.80
C ILE A 33 -0.45 1.17 -8.58
N GLN A 34 0.68 1.56 -8.01
CA GLN A 34 1.98 1.28 -8.61
C GLN A 34 2.62 0.12 -7.87
N THR A 35 3.49 -0.59 -8.55
CA THR A 35 4.23 -1.67 -7.92
C THR A 35 5.71 -1.37 -8.00
N ARG A 36 6.44 -1.84 -7.01
CA ARG A 36 7.87 -1.67 -6.92
C ARG A 36 8.49 -2.98 -6.49
N GLN A 37 9.51 -3.41 -7.19
CA GLN A 37 10.22 -4.62 -6.81
C GLN A 37 11.19 -4.31 -5.69
N VAL A 38 11.09 -5.06 -4.61
CA VAL A 38 11.94 -4.90 -3.44
C VAL A 38 12.64 -6.21 -3.16
N SER A 39 13.93 -6.12 -2.87
CA SER A 39 14.72 -7.30 -2.51
C SER A 39 15.62 -6.92 -1.35
N ASN A 40 15.35 -7.51 -0.20
CA ASN A 40 16.20 -7.33 0.97
C ASN A 40 16.12 -8.58 1.83
N ARG A 41 16.78 -8.56 2.99
CA ARG A 41 16.87 -9.75 3.84
C ARG A 41 15.53 -10.17 4.41
N SER A 42 14.67 -9.21 4.67
CA SER A 42 13.38 -9.47 5.30
C SER A 42 12.28 -9.77 4.31
N TYR A 43 12.42 -9.28 3.08
CA TYR A 43 11.34 -9.38 2.12
C TYR A 43 11.87 -9.35 0.70
N SER A 44 11.27 -10.14 -0.14
CA SER A 44 11.61 -10.18 -1.57
C SER A 44 10.31 -10.32 -2.36
N GLY A 45 10.10 -9.44 -3.32
CA GLY A 45 8.90 -9.48 -4.14
C GLY A 45 8.40 -8.09 -4.50
N ASP A 46 7.18 -8.03 -4.99
CA ASP A 46 6.56 -6.79 -5.41
C ASP A 46 5.80 -6.14 -4.26
N VAL A 47 5.97 -4.84 -4.13
CA VAL A 47 5.26 -4.05 -3.12
C VAL A 47 4.34 -3.09 -3.83
N CYS A 48 3.09 -3.05 -3.42
CA CYS A 48 2.12 -2.11 -3.98
C CYS A 48 2.30 -0.75 -3.33
N LEU A 49 2.29 0.28 -4.17
CA LEU A 49 2.40 1.65 -3.71
C LEU A 49 1.09 2.38 -3.97
N TYR A 50 0.63 3.11 -2.99
CA TYR A 50 -0.63 3.83 -3.06
C TYR A 50 -0.38 5.32 -2.89
N PRO A 51 -1.25 6.18 -3.47
CA PRO A 51 -1.16 7.61 -3.19
C PRO A 51 -1.31 7.85 -1.69
N GLU A 52 -0.43 8.68 -1.13
CA GLU A 52 -0.49 8.98 0.30
C GLU A 52 -1.85 9.54 0.70
N THR A 53 -2.43 10.38 -0.16
CA THR A 53 -3.74 10.95 0.11
C THR A 53 -4.81 9.87 0.24
N PHE A 54 -4.74 8.85 -0.60
CA PHE A 54 -5.68 7.73 -0.50
C PHE A 54 -5.53 7.00 0.82
N LEU A 55 -4.31 6.70 1.22
CA LEU A 55 -4.08 6.00 2.50
C LEU A 55 -4.53 6.86 3.68
N SER A 56 -4.31 8.15 3.60
CA SER A 56 -4.76 9.05 4.64
C SER A 56 -6.27 9.01 4.81
N LEU A 57 -7.01 8.93 3.71
CA LEU A 57 -8.46 8.82 3.77
C LEU A 57 -8.89 7.45 4.27
N TYR A 58 -8.21 6.41 3.82
CA TYR A 58 -8.57 5.04 4.18
C TYR A 58 -8.41 4.79 5.68
N PHE A 59 -7.32 5.29 6.25
CA PHE A 59 -7.02 5.08 7.67
C PHE A 59 -7.46 6.23 8.55
N LYS A 60 -8.20 7.14 8.01
CA LYS A 60 -8.70 8.27 8.78
C LYS A 60 -9.66 7.80 9.86
N LYS A 61 -9.47 8.32 11.04
CA LYS A 61 -10.34 8.00 12.17
C LYS A 61 -11.22 9.18 12.53
#